data_c51a2ea961a67e486638f5c1860c6748
#
_entry.id   c51a2ea961a67e486638f5c1860c6748
#
_cell.length_a   1.000
_cell.length_b   1.000
_cell.length_c   1.000
_cell.angle_alpha   90.00
_cell.angle_beta   90.00
_cell.angle_gamma   90.00
#
_symmetry.space_group_name_H-M   'P 1'
#
loop_
_entity.id
_entity.type
_entity.pdbx_description
1 polymer ?
#
loop_
_entity_poly.entity_id
_entity_poly.type
_entity_poly.pdbx_seq_one_letter_code
_entity_poly.pdbx_strand_id
1 'polypeptide(L)'
;MNPRYFKDQICEELDGACDYLKKAIDTMAAHEEWSEHFNKMAGMEQEHATTLYKMFMEMYAASQGKDAYMTQMRDGIMDCFSTKMRKIEDLKITYDMMQLNEHEEEVAHAPAYVRTINPQ
;
A
#
# COMPACT_ATOMS: atom_id res chain seq x y z
N MET A 1 17.75 -20.11 3.29
CA MET A 1 16.40 -19.84 2.82
C MET A 1 16.41 -19.59 1.32
N ASN A 2 15.39 -20.07 0.61
CA ASN A 2 15.32 -19.95 -0.85
C ASN A 2 14.99 -18.50 -1.26
N PRO A 3 15.84 -17.84 -2.08
CA PRO A 3 15.58 -16.48 -2.56
C PRO A 3 14.22 -16.32 -3.26
N ARG A 4 13.76 -17.35 -3.92
CA ARG A 4 12.47 -17.35 -4.63
C ARG A 4 11.30 -17.13 -3.66
N TYR A 5 11.42 -17.62 -2.44
CA TYR A 5 10.41 -17.39 -1.40
C TYR A 5 10.20 -15.88 -1.19
N PHE A 6 11.29 -15.12 -1.09
CA PHE A 6 11.19 -13.68 -0.89
C PHE A 6 10.50 -13.00 -2.06
N LYS A 7 10.84 -13.37 -3.28
CA LYS A 7 10.22 -12.79 -4.47
C LYS A 7 8.71 -13.04 -4.48
N ASP A 8 8.32 -14.29 -4.28
CA ASP A 8 6.91 -14.68 -4.31
C ASP A 8 6.12 -13.99 -3.20
N GLN A 9 6.66 -13.96 -1.98
CA GLN A 9 5.98 -13.34 -0.84
C GLN A 9 5.90 -11.83 -0.97
N ILE A 10 6.97 -11.16 -1.41
CA ILE A 10 6.96 -9.72 -1.60
C ILE A 10 5.90 -9.33 -2.63
N CYS A 11 5.86 -10.02 -3.75
CA CYS A 11 4.87 -9.74 -4.79
C CYS A 11 3.45 -9.99 -4.29
N GLU A 12 3.23 -11.07 -3.56
CA GLU A 12 1.93 -11.44 -3.01
C GLU A 12 1.44 -10.39 -1.98
N GLU A 13 2.33 -9.95 -1.08
CA GLU A 13 1.99 -8.94 -0.09
C GLU A 13 1.64 -7.60 -0.74
N LEU A 14 2.38 -7.20 -1.75
CA LEU A 14 2.11 -5.95 -2.46
C LEU A 14 0.81 -6.03 -3.28
N ASP A 15 0.53 -7.17 -3.89
CA ASP A 15 -0.77 -7.41 -4.55
C ASP A 15 -1.91 -7.32 -3.54
N GLY A 16 -1.72 -7.92 -2.37
CA GLY A 16 -2.67 -7.84 -1.27
C GLY A 16 -2.94 -6.40 -0.84
N ALA A 17 -1.89 -5.59 -0.72
CA ALA A 17 -2.03 -4.18 -0.38
C ALA A 17 -2.87 -3.43 -1.43
N CYS A 18 -2.61 -3.67 -2.71
CA CYS A 18 -3.40 -3.07 -3.79
C CYS A 18 -4.87 -3.48 -3.70
N ASP A 19 -5.13 -4.76 -3.46
CA ASP A 19 -6.50 -5.29 -3.36
C ASP A 19 -7.25 -4.67 -2.18
N TYR A 20 -6.60 -4.55 -1.03
CA TYR A 20 -7.22 -3.91 0.14
C TYR A 20 -7.49 -2.43 -0.09
N LEU A 21 -6.59 -1.70 -0.77
CA LEU A 21 -6.83 -0.29 -1.09
C LEU A 21 -8.01 -0.12 -2.04
N LYS A 22 -8.14 -1.00 -3.03
CA LYS A 22 -9.30 -0.98 -3.92
C LYS A 22 -10.60 -1.22 -3.14
N LYS A 23 -10.59 -2.15 -2.20
CA LYS A 23 -11.75 -2.41 -1.33
C LYS A 23 -12.04 -1.21 -0.43
N ALA A 24 -11.00 -0.55 0.08
CA ALA A 24 -11.16 0.66 0.88
C ALA A 24 -11.84 1.77 0.08
N ILE A 25 -11.43 1.95 -1.17
CA ILE A 25 -12.03 2.93 -2.08
C ILE A 25 -13.49 2.57 -2.37
N ASP A 26 -13.74 1.30 -2.70
CA ASP A 26 -15.09 0.83 -3.08
C ASP A 26 -16.10 0.91 -1.94
N THR A 27 -15.66 0.77 -0.70
CA THR A 27 -16.56 0.74 0.46
C THR A 27 -16.72 2.09 1.16
N MET A 28 -15.95 3.10 0.76
CA MET A 28 -15.90 4.38 1.49
C MET A 28 -17.26 5.06 1.64
N ALA A 29 -18.06 5.12 0.58
CA ALA A 29 -19.33 5.82 0.61
C ALA A 29 -20.41 5.06 1.40
N ALA A 30 -20.40 3.72 1.37
CA ALA A 30 -21.44 2.90 1.98
C ALA A 30 -21.08 2.37 3.37
N HIS A 31 -19.79 2.14 3.62
CA HIS A 31 -19.28 1.50 4.84
C HIS A 31 -17.94 2.12 5.25
N GLU A 32 -17.99 3.32 5.82
CA GLU A 32 -16.79 4.08 6.20
C GLU A 32 -15.86 3.29 7.13
N GLU A 33 -16.40 2.59 8.12
CA GLU A 33 -15.60 1.76 9.02
C GLU A 33 -14.88 0.63 8.30
N TRP A 34 -15.56 -0.03 7.36
CA TRP A 34 -14.94 -1.08 6.56
C TRP A 34 -13.80 -0.50 5.71
N SER A 35 -14.04 0.66 5.12
CA SER A 35 -13.04 1.36 4.32
C SER A 35 -11.77 1.62 5.15
N GLU A 36 -11.92 2.13 6.36
CA GLU A 36 -10.79 2.36 7.28
C GLU A 36 -10.04 1.08 7.61
N HIS A 37 -10.76 -0.02 7.86
CA HIS A 37 -10.13 -1.30 8.15
C HIS A 37 -9.36 -1.83 6.95
N PHE A 38 -9.93 -1.76 5.75
CA PHE A 38 -9.23 -2.17 4.53
C PHE A 38 -7.97 -1.34 4.30
N ASN A 39 -8.03 -0.05 4.56
CA ASN A 39 -6.86 0.82 4.43
C ASN A 39 -5.75 0.41 5.42
N LYS A 40 -6.10 0.08 6.66
CA LYS A 40 -5.13 -0.42 7.65
C LYS A 40 -4.53 -1.75 7.22
N MET A 41 -5.35 -2.66 6.70
CA MET A 41 -4.88 -3.96 6.22
C MET A 41 -3.90 -3.79 5.06
N ALA A 42 -4.16 -2.84 4.16
CA ALA A 42 -3.24 -2.52 3.07
C ALA A 42 -1.88 -2.05 3.61
N GLY A 43 -1.89 -1.19 4.62
CA GLY A 43 -0.67 -0.72 5.28
C GLY A 43 0.14 -1.84 5.90
N MET A 44 -0.53 -2.81 6.52
CA MET A 44 0.12 -3.98 7.12
C MET A 44 0.79 -4.86 6.06
N GLU A 45 0.10 -5.10 4.94
CA GLU A 45 0.66 -5.87 3.82
C GLU A 45 1.89 -5.18 3.23
N GLN A 46 1.83 -3.86 3.09
CA GLN A 46 2.94 -3.06 2.59
C GLN A 46 4.14 -3.13 3.53
N GLU A 47 3.89 -3.08 4.82
CA GLU A 47 4.92 -3.17 5.86
C GLU A 47 5.60 -4.54 5.84
N HIS A 48 4.83 -5.62 5.68
CA HIS A 48 5.36 -6.98 5.54
C HIS A 48 6.27 -7.07 4.32
N ALA A 49 5.83 -6.55 3.18
CA ALA A 49 6.62 -6.56 1.95
C ALA A 49 7.94 -5.80 2.12
N THR A 50 7.90 -4.64 2.78
CA THR A 50 9.09 -3.82 3.02
C THR A 50 10.08 -4.55 3.91
N THR A 51 9.60 -5.23 4.95
CA THR A 51 10.44 -6.03 5.85
C THR A 51 11.11 -7.18 5.09
N LEU A 52 10.33 -7.92 4.28
CA LEU A 52 10.88 -9.01 3.48
C LEU A 52 11.89 -8.51 2.46
N TYR A 53 11.65 -7.35 1.86
CA TYR A 53 12.58 -6.72 0.93
C TYR A 53 13.92 -6.43 1.59
N LYS A 54 13.90 -5.85 2.79
CA LYS A 54 15.12 -5.58 3.56
C LYS A 54 15.88 -6.85 3.89
N MET A 55 15.17 -7.89 4.32
CA MET A 55 15.77 -9.19 4.63
C MET A 55 16.45 -9.79 3.40
N PHE A 56 15.78 -9.72 2.25
CA PHE A 56 16.37 -10.20 1.01
C PHE A 56 17.63 -9.41 0.64
N MET A 57 17.60 -8.09 0.76
CA MET A 57 18.75 -7.26 0.41
C MET A 57 19.96 -7.54 1.31
N GLU A 58 19.73 -7.85 2.59
CA GLU A 58 20.79 -8.30 3.49
C GLU A 58 21.38 -9.63 3.03
N MET A 59 20.54 -10.58 2.64
CA MET A 59 20.98 -11.87 2.12
C MET A 59 21.76 -11.71 0.82
N TYR A 60 21.29 -10.83 -0.07
CA TYR A 60 21.98 -10.52 -1.31
C TYR A 60 23.36 -9.91 -1.06
N ALA A 61 23.44 -8.95 -0.14
CA ALA A 61 24.71 -8.31 0.21
C ALA A 61 25.70 -9.34 0.77
N ALA A 62 25.22 -10.29 1.58
CA ALA A 62 26.07 -11.36 2.12
C ALA A 62 26.59 -12.29 1.02
N SER A 63 25.87 -12.46 -0.08
CA SER A 63 26.32 -13.25 -1.23
C SER A 63 27.39 -12.55 -2.06
N GLN A 64 27.59 -11.26 -1.82
CA GLN A 64 28.56 -10.39 -2.53
C GLN A 64 28.36 -10.36 -4.06
N GLY A 65 27.16 -10.66 -4.52
CA GLY A 65 26.82 -10.62 -5.93
C GLY A 65 27.53 -11.68 -6.78
N LYS A 66 28.11 -12.71 -6.16
CA LYS A 66 28.85 -13.76 -6.88
C LYS A 66 27.93 -14.80 -7.51
N ASP A 67 26.66 -14.83 -7.11
CA ASP A 67 25.69 -15.81 -7.57
C ASP A 67 24.77 -15.14 -8.61
N ALA A 68 24.84 -15.63 -9.84
CA ALA A 68 23.99 -15.10 -10.93
C ALA A 68 22.50 -15.28 -10.62
N TYR A 69 22.14 -16.36 -9.94
CA TYR A 69 20.75 -16.61 -9.56
C TYR A 69 20.26 -15.54 -8.55
N MET A 70 21.09 -15.20 -7.56
CA MET A 70 20.77 -14.15 -6.59
C MET A 70 20.61 -12.79 -7.25
N THR A 71 21.47 -12.46 -8.21
CA THR A 71 21.37 -11.20 -8.96
C THR A 71 20.07 -11.15 -9.77
N GLN A 72 19.70 -12.26 -10.39
CA GLN A 72 18.45 -12.36 -11.15
C GLN A 72 17.24 -12.19 -10.22
N MET A 73 17.27 -12.81 -9.04
CA MET A 73 16.22 -12.65 -8.04
C MET A 73 16.12 -11.22 -7.55
N ARG A 74 17.26 -10.57 -7.28
CA ARG A 74 17.28 -9.17 -6.87
C ARG A 74 16.61 -8.28 -7.92
N ASP A 75 16.98 -8.44 -9.17
CA ASP A 75 16.44 -7.61 -10.25
C ASP A 75 14.92 -7.80 -10.38
N GLY A 76 14.45 -9.04 -10.29
CA GLY A 76 13.03 -9.34 -10.31
C GLY A 76 12.26 -8.75 -9.12
N ILE A 77 12.85 -8.83 -7.93
CA ILE A 77 12.27 -8.27 -6.70
C ILE A 77 12.21 -6.75 -6.77
N MET A 78 13.30 -6.11 -7.20
CA MET A 78 13.35 -4.65 -7.33
C MET A 78 12.32 -4.15 -8.34
N ASP A 79 12.17 -4.83 -9.45
CA ASP A 79 11.20 -4.49 -10.48
C ASP A 79 9.77 -4.62 -9.95
N CYS A 80 9.46 -5.76 -9.34
CA CYS A 80 8.14 -6.00 -8.73
C CYS A 80 7.84 -4.97 -7.65
N PHE A 81 8.81 -4.71 -6.75
CA PHE A 81 8.64 -3.79 -5.65
C PHE A 81 8.37 -2.38 -6.13
N SER A 82 9.19 -1.85 -7.04
CA SER A 82 9.05 -0.48 -7.52
C SER A 82 7.75 -0.29 -8.31
N THR A 83 7.39 -1.24 -9.17
CA THR A 83 6.18 -1.17 -9.99
C THR A 83 4.92 -1.19 -9.10
N LYS A 84 4.87 -2.11 -8.15
CA LYS A 84 3.70 -2.26 -7.28
C LYS A 84 3.60 -1.18 -6.22
N MET A 85 4.73 -0.68 -5.72
CA MET A 85 4.74 0.45 -4.78
C MET A 85 4.19 1.72 -5.43
N ARG A 86 4.50 1.94 -6.72
CA ARG A 86 3.92 3.07 -7.46
C ARG A 86 2.40 2.93 -7.56
N LYS A 87 1.93 1.73 -7.85
CA LYS A 87 0.49 1.45 -7.93
C LYS A 87 -0.19 1.69 -6.57
N ILE A 88 0.44 1.26 -5.49
CA ILE A 88 -0.05 1.51 -4.13
C ILE A 88 -0.13 3.00 -3.84
N GLU A 89 0.91 3.77 -4.20
CA GLU A 89 0.91 5.23 -4.02
C GLU A 89 -0.25 5.89 -4.76
N ASP A 90 -0.48 5.49 -6.01
CA ASP A 90 -1.58 6.03 -6.80
C ASP A 90 -2.94 5.72 -6.16
N LEU A 91 -3.12 4.51 -5.65
CA LEU A 91 -4.34 4.12 -4.95
C LEU A 91 -4.51 4.87 -3.64
N LYS A 92 -3.43 5.11 -2.89
CA LYS A 92 -3.48 5.90 -1.67
C LYS A 92 -3.88 7.35 -1.93
N ILE A 93 -3.35 7.94 -2.99
CA ILE A 93 -3.73 9.29 -3.40
C ILE A 93 -5.22 9.34 -3.69
N THR A 94 -5.73 8.37 -4.44
CA THR A 94 -7.16 8.27 -4.73
C THR A 94 -7.99 8.14 -3.45
N TYR A 95 -7.56 7.27 -2.54
CA TYR A 95 -8.23 7.07 -1.26
C TYR A 95 -8.27 8.37 -0.44
N ASP A 96 -7.13 9.06 -0.34
CA ASP A 96 -7.04 10.29 0.43
C ASP A 96 -7.89 11.41 -0.16
N MET A 97 -7.92 11.52 -1.48
CA MET A 97 -8.75 12.51 -2.16
C MET A 97 -10.25 12.23 -1.97
N MET A 98 -10.64 10.97 -1.99
CA MET A 98 -12.02 10.58 -1.74
C MET A 98 -12.44 10.85 -0.30
N GLN A 99 -11.57 10.59 0.67
CA GLN A 99 -11.82 10.93 2.07
C GLN A 99 -12.04 12.44 2.24
N LEU A 100 -11.24 13.23 1.56
CA LEU A 100 -11.34 14.68 1.60
C LEU A 100 -12.68 15.15 1.02
N ASN A 101 -13.10 14.56 -0.10
CA ASN A 101 -14.38 14.88 -0.73
C ASN A 101 -15.57 14.51 0.18
N GLU A 102 -15.51 13.34 0.83
CA GLU A 102 -16.53 12.91 1.79
C GLU A 102 -16.63 13.89 2.94
N HIS A 103 -15.49 14.33 3.47
CA HIS A 103 -15.44 15.32 4.54
C HIS A 103 -16.02 16.67 4.10
N GLU A 104 -15.72 17.14 2.91
CA GLU A 104 -16.28 18.36 2.34
C GLU A 104 -17.79 18.28 2.19
N GLU A 105 -18.32 17.13 1.75
CA GLU A 105 -19.76 16.90 1.67
C GLU A 105 -20.43 16.97 3.04
N GLU A 106 -19.84 16.33 4.04
CA GLU A 106 -20.35 16.39 5.42
C GLU A 106 -20.40 17.82 5.93
N VAL A 107 -19.34 18.60 5.69
CA VAL A 107 -19.28 20.01 6.10
C VAL A 107 -20.33 20.84 5.33
N ALA A 108 -20.49 20.57 4.03
CA ALA A 108 -21.48 21.29 3.20
C ALA A 108 -22.91 21.07 3.66
N HIS A 109 -23.21 19.90 4.22
CA HIS A 109 -24.54 19.56 4.75
C HIS A 109 -24.69 19.83 6.25
N ALA A 110 -23.62 20.31 6.93
CA ALA A 110 -23.65 20.64 8.33
C ALA A 110 -24.43 21.93 8.59
N PRO A 111 -24.95 22.12 9.83
CA PRO A 111 -25.57 23.40 10.19
C PRO A 111 -24.63 24.58 9.98
N ALA A 112 -25.20 25.77 9.71
CA ALA A 112 -24.43 26.97 9.39
C ALA A 112 -23.38 27.32 10.45
N TYR A 113 -23.68 27.12 11.72
CA TYR A 113 -22.73 27.44 12.80
C TYR A 113 -21.49 26.52 12.75
N VAL A 114 -21.64 25.27 12.36
CA VAL A 114 -20.51 24.32 12.21
C VAL A 114 -19.62 24.77 11.06
N ARG A 115 -20.22 25.21 9.94
CA ARG A 115 -19.46 25.70 8.78
C ARG A 115 -18.66 26.97 9.12
N THR A 116 -19.20 27.83 10.02
CA THR A 116 -18.51 29.03 10.47
C THR A 116 -17.27 28.69 11.30
N ILE A 117 -17.35 27.63 12.13
CA ILE A 117 -16.24 27.17 12.95
C ILE A 117 -15.17 26.47 12.11
N ASN A 118 -15.57 25.77 11.04
CA ASN A 118 -14.71 25.04 10.13
C ASN A 118 -14.80 25.66 8.72
N PRO A 119 -14.18 26.81 8.49
CA PRO A 119 -14.30 27.52 7.22
C PRO A 119 -13.44 26.86 6.13
N GLN A 120 -14.00 25.96 5.43
CA GLN A 120 -13.34 25.38 4.27
C GLN A 120 -14.29 25.21 3.13
#